data_00d0c610831ebc7b2cae57dc0683a1a9
#
_entry.id   00d0c610831ebc7b2cae57dc0683a1a9
#
_cell.length_a   1.000
_cell.length_b   1.000
_cell.length_c   1.000
_cell.angle_alpha   90.00
_cell.angle_beta   90.00
_cell.angle_gamma   90.00
#
_symmetry.space_group_name_H-M   'P 1'
#
loop_
_entity.id
_entity.type
_entity.pdbx_description
1 polymer ?
#
loop_
_entity_poly.entity_id
_entity_poly.type
_entity_poly.pdbx_seq_one_letter_code
_entity_poly.pdbx_strand_id
1 'polypeptide(L)'
;AQAAATAHYGSAVELTRDSDVLDTWFSSALWPFSTLGWPEETPVLDHHYPTSVLVTGFDIIFFWVARMIMMGLHFRDGEVPFRDIYIHALVRDEKGQKMSKSKGNVLDPLDLIDQYGADALRFTLTALAAQGRDIKLAAGRIEGYRNFVTKIWNAARFTEMNGCAPVEGFDPASCTLTVNRWIVGETAKAAA
;
A
#
# COMPACT_ATOMS: atom_id res chain seq x y z
N ALA A 1 -27.38 -4.79 26.64
CA ALA A 1 -27.12 -3.69 27.58
C ALA A 1 -27.99 -3.83 28.84
N GLN A 2 -29.33 -3.81 28.74
CA GLN A 2 -30.25 -3.86 29.89
C GLN A 2 -30.01 -5.07 30.79
N ALA A 3 -29.90 -6.27 30.23
CA ALA A 3 -29.64 -7.50 30.98
C ALA A 3 -28.30 -7.45 31.73
N ALA A 4 -27.25 -6.91 31.08
CA ALA A 4 -25.94 -6.75 31.73
C ALA A 4 -25.98 -5.72 32.87
N ALA A 5 -26.69 -4.63 32.70
CA ALA A 5 -26.87 -3.63 33.74
C ALA A 5 -27.65 -4.19 34.94
N THR A 6 -28.76 -4.91 34.69
CA THR A 6 -29.52 -5.57 35.75
C THR A 6 -28.67 -6.59 36.50
N ALA A 7 -27.84 -7.36 35.81
CA ALA A 7 -26.93 -8.32 36.45
C ALA A 7 -25.85 -7.62 37.31
N HIS A 8 -25.35 -6.49 36.86
CA HIS A 8 -24.30 -5.73 37.55
C HIS A 8 -24.83 -4.99 38.78
N TYR A 9 -26.00 -4.37 38.68
CA TYR A 9 -26.59 -3.56 39.78
C TYR A 9 -27.57 -4.33 40.67
N GLY A 10 -27.90 -5.57 40.34
CA GLY A 10 -28.83 -6.40 41.10
C GLY A 10 -30.31 -5.98 40.99
N SER A 11 -30.61 -4.93 40.22
CA SER A 11 -31.96 -4.40 40.00
C SER A 11 -32.10 -3.82 38.62
N ALA A 12 -33.32 -3.67 38.11
CA ALA A 12 -33.58 -2.98 36.87
C ALA A 12 -33.25 -1.47 37.03
N VAL A 13 -32.31 -0.98 36.19
CA VAL A 13 -31.94 0.43 36.09
C VAL A 13 -32.32 0.96 34.73
N GLU A 14 -32.80 2.21 34.68
CA GLU A 14 -33.06 2.86 33.42
C GLU A 14 -31.75 3.23 32.73
N LEU A 15 -31.60 2.80 31.48
CA LEU A 15 -30.45 3.15 30.64
C LEU A 15 -30.86 4.23 29.66
N THR A 16 -30.19 5.37 29.74
CA THR A 16 -30.28 6.44 28.73
C THR A 16 -29.15 6.30 27.74
N ARG A 17 -29.47 6.40 26.45
CA ARG A 17 -28.45 6.43 25.40
C ARG A 17 -27.76 7.79 25.43
N ASP A 18 -26.43 7.78 25.34
CA ASP A 18 -25.64 8.99 25.15
C ASP A 18 -26.08 9.71 23.88
N SER A 19 -26.17 11.04 23.93
CA SER A 19 -26.52 11.88 22.78
C SER A 19 -25.36 12.04 21.80
N ASP A 20 -24.14 11.85 22.26
CA ASP A 20 -22.94 11.97 21.44
C ASP A 20 -22.67 10.70 20.65
N VAL A 21 -21.92 10.85 19.55
CA VAL A 21 -21.39 9.73 18.75
C VAL A 21 -19.98 9.39 19.20
N LEU A 22 -19.57 8.14 18.98
CA LEU A 22 -18.21 7.73 19.26
C LEU A 22 -17.22 8.42 18.30
N ASP A 23 -15.98 8.60 18.78
CA ASP A 23 -14.86 9.12 18.00
C ASP A 23 -14.63 8.33 16.72
N THR A 24 -14.26 9.03 15.65
CA THR A 24 -13.87 8.41 14.35
C THR A 24 -12.84 7.30 14.51
N TRP A 25 -11.90 7.47 15.42
CA TRP A 25 -10.88 6.45 15.68
C TRP A 25 -11.42 5.18 16.31
N PHE A 26 -12.59 5.23 16.95
CA PHE A 26 -13.24 4.02 17.46
C PHE A 26 -13.68 3.10 16.32
N SER A 27 -14.45 3.63 15.37
CA SER A 27 -14.87 2.84 14.20
C SER A 27 -13.69 2.42 13.30
N SER A 28 -12.68 3.28 13.15
CA SER A 28 -11.45 2.95 12.43
C SER A 28 -10.68 1.79 13.06
N ALA A 29 -10.74 1.66 14.39
CA ALA A 29 -10.10 0.57 15.12
C ALA A 29 -10.81 -0.78 14.94
N LEU A 30 -12.08 -0.78 14.59
CA LEU A 30 -12.85 -2.01 14.33
C LEU A 30 -12.69 -2.51 12.88
N TRP A 31 -12.09 -1.72 12.00
CA TRP A 31 -12.07 -1.95 10.56
C TRP A 31 -11.56 -3.35 10.14
N PRO A 32 -10.50 -3.93 10.74
CA PRO A 32 -9.99 -5.24 10.33
C PRO A 32 -11.00 -6.38 10.38
N PHE A 33 -12.04 -6.27 11.18
CA PHE A 33 -13.05 -7.31 11.36
C PHE A 33 -14.48 -6.84 11.12
N SER A 34 -14.81 -5.56 11.39
CA SER A 34 -16.17 -5.04 11.17
C SER A 34 -16.58 -5.03 9.71
N THR A 35 -15.63 -4.79 8.78
CA THR A 35 -15.88 -4.82 7.33
C THR A 35 -16.05 -6.24 6.77
N LEU A 36 -15.69 -7.25 7.54
CA LEU A 36 -15.81 -8.67 7.19
C LEU A 36 -17.07 -9.33 7.74
N GLY A 37 -17.95 -8.54 8.36
CA GLY A 37 -19.26 -8.98 8.84
C GLY A 37 -19.41 -9.07 10.36
N TRP A 38 -18.35 -8.86 11.13
CA TRP A 38 -18.47 -8.83 12.60
C TRP A 38 -19.57 -7.83 13.05
N PRO A 39 -20.44 -8.16 14.03
CA PRO A 39 -20.28 -9.20 15.04
C PRO A 39 -20.76 -10.62 14.65
N GLU A 40 -21.29 -10.83 13.46
CA GLU A 40 -21.63 -12.16 12.99
C GLU A 40 -20.36 -12.94 12.59
N GLU A 41 -20.34 -14.24 12.86
CA GLU A 41 -19.30 -15.15 12.39
C GLU A 41 -19.60 -15.51 10.92
N THR A 42 -18.89 -14.89 10.00
CA THR A 42 -19.08 -15.07 8.56
C THR A 42 -17.92 -15.86 7.94
N PRO A 43 -18.13 -16.62 6.86
CA PRO A 43 -17.02 -17.28 6.14
C PRO A 43 -15.95 -16.31 5.64
N VAL A 44 -16.34 -15.06 5.36
CA VAL A 44 -15.41 -14.00 4.94
C VAL A 44 -14.51 -13.58 6.10
N LEU A 45 -15.09 -13.43 7.30
CA LEU A 45 -14.33 -13.12 8.51
C LEU A 45 -13.35 -14.26 8.84
N ASP A 46 -13.79 -15.50 8.84
CA ASP A 46 -12.95 -16.67 9.13
C ASP A 46 -11.79 -16.82 8.15
N HIS A 47 -12.00 -16.44 6.87
CA HIS A 47 -10.98 -16.58 5.84
C HIS A 47 -9.96 -15.44 5.83
N HIS A 48 -10.40 -14.21 6.14
CA HIS A 48 -9.58 -13.01 5.95
C HIS A 48 -9.07 -12.37 7.25
N TYR A 49 -9.53 -12.81 8.40
CA TYR A 49 -9.02 -12.38 9.69
C TYR A 49 -8.24 -13.50 10.37
N PRO A 50 -7.02 -13.25 10.88
CA PRO A 50 -6.24 -12.02 10.76
C PRO A 50 -5.71 -11.79 9.33
N THR A 51 -5.54 -10.52 8.97
CA THR A 51 -4.94 -10.16 7.67
C THR A 51 -3.44 -10.43 7.67
N SER A 52 -2.86 -10.65 6.48
CA SER A 52 -1.43 -10.93 6.36
C SER A 52 -0.59 -9.69 6.63
N VAL A 53 -0.91 -8.57 5.98
CA VAL A 53 -0.10 -7.34 6.04
C VAL A 53 -0.99 -6.11 6.19
N LEU A 54 -0.64 -5.25 7.14
CA LEU A 54 -1.13 -3.87 7.22
C LEU A 54 -0.08 -2.92 6.64
N VAL A 55 -0.48 -2.06 5.70
CA VAL A 55 0.35 -0.99 5.16
C VAL A 55 -0.06 0.34 5.77
N THR A 56 0.85 1.07 6.39
CA THR A 56 0.55 2.31 7.13
C THR A 56 1.68 3.32 7.06
N GLY A 57 1.37 4.59 7.34
CA GLY A 57 2.36 5.60 7.66
C GLY A 57 2.76 5.55 9.14
N PHE A 58 3.94 6.03 9.47
CA PHE A 58 4.42 6.06 10.86
C PHE A 58 3.63 7.06 11.73
N ASP A 59 3.03 8.07 11.13
CA ASP A 59 2.33 9.16 11.81
C ASP A 59 0.99 8.72 12.44
N ILE A 60 0.42 7.60 11.99
CA ILE A 60 -0.83 7.04 12.52
C ILE A 60 -0.65 5.69 13.23
N ILE A 61 0.57 5.29 13.55
CA ILE A 61 0.83 4.04 14.30
C ILE A 61 0.07 4.04 15.62
N PHE A 62 0.17 5.13 16.39
CA PHE A 62 -0.47 5.23 17.69
C PHE A 62 -2.00 5.35 17.59
N PHE A 63 -2.48 6.23 16.73
CA PHE A 63 -3.92 6.53 16.64
C PHE A 63 -4.71 5.47 15.90
N TRP A 64 -4.09 4.75 14.98
CA TRP A 64 -4.79 3.75 14.15
C TRP A 64 -4.31 2.33 14.42
N VAL A 65 -3.04 2.03 14.24
CA VAL A 65 -2.51 0.67 14.33
C VAL A 65 -2.65 0.10 15.73
N ALA A 66 -2.19 0.84 16.76
CA ALA A 66 -2.29 0.40 18.15
C ALA A 66 -3.74 0.19 18.58
N ARG A 67 -4.66 1.06 18.14
CA ARG A 67 -6.09 0.91 18.45
C ARG A 67 -6.71 -0.32 17.76
N MET A 68 -6.36 -0.60 16.51
CA MET A 68 -6.80 -1.83 15.83
C MET A 68 -6.32 -3.09 16.57
N ILE A 69 -5.06 -3.10 17.03
CA ILE A 69 -4.53 -4.21 17.82
C ILE A 69 -5.31 -4.37 19.13
N MET A 70 -5.54 -3.28 19.87
CA MET A 70 -6.27 -3.33 21.15
C MET A 70 -7.70 -3.83 20.95
N MET A 71 -8.40 -3.34 19.93
CA MET A 71 -9.79 -3.75 19.64
C MET A 71 -9.85 -5.20 19.12
N GLY A 72 -8.89 -5.60 18.26
CA GLY A 72 -8.78 -6.99 17.82
C GLY A 72 -8.58 -7.95 18.98
N LEU A 73 -7.60 -7.68 19.84
CA LEU A 73 -7.35 -8.49 21.04
C LEU A 73 -8.58 -8.56 21.97
N HIS A 74 -9.35 -7.48 22.07
CA HIS A 74 -10.52 -7.43 22.95
C HIS A 74 -11.74 -8.18 22.37
N PHE A 75 -12.03 -7.98 21.08
CA PHE A 75 -13.26 -8.49 20.44
C PHE A 75 -13.07 -9.81 19.69
N ARG A 76 -11.82 -10.24 19.46
CA ARG A 76 -11.50 -11.47 18.73
C ARG A 76 -10.66 -12.44 19.57
N ASP A 77 -11.08 -12.65 20.82
CA ASP A 77 -10.55 -13.65 21.75
C ASP A 77 -9.01 -13.67 21.89
N GLY A 78 -8.39 -12.49 21.85
CA GLY A 78 -6.93 -12.34 21.97
C GLY A 78 -6.16 -12.48 20.66
N GLU A 79 -6.84 -12.56 19.52
CA GLU A 79 -6.21 -12.68 18.22
C GLU A 79 -5.83 -11.30 17.65
N VAL A 80 -4.55 -11.15 17.24
CA VAL A 80 -4.06 -9.91 16.62
C VAL A 80 -4.63 -9.73 15.21
N PRO A 81 -4.98 -8.50 14.79
CA PRO A 81 -5.69 -8.30 13.52
C PRO A 81 -4.82 -8.47 12.27
N PHE A 82 -3.49 -8.43 12.37
CA PHE A 82 -2.56 -8.58 11.25
C PHE A 82 -1.21 -9.11 11.74
N ARG A 83 -0.50 -9.81 10.85
CA ARG A 83 0.77 -10.48 11.17
C ARG A 83 1.97 -9.58 10.96
N ASP A 84 1.96 -8.81 9.86
CA ASP A 84 3.03 -7.90 9.50
C ASP A 84 2.50 -6.47 9.39
N ILE A 85 3.34 -5.50 9.76
CA ILE A 85 3.05 -4.08 9.63
C ILE A 85 4.14 -3.47 8.74
N TYR A 86 3.77 -3.09 7.51
CA TYR A 86 4.67 -2.39 6.61
C TYR A 86 4.49 -0.87 6.75
N ILE A 87 5.52 -0.21 7.26
CA ILE A 87 5.53 1.23 7.48
C ILE A 87 6.16 1.90 6.25
N HIS A 88 5.30 2.53 5.43
CA HIS A 88 5.75 3.19 4.21
C HIS A 88 6.29 4.60 4.47
N ALA A 89 7.10 5.10 3.52
CA ALA A 89 7.57 6.47 3.50
C ALA A 89 6.43 7.47 3.25
N LEU A 90 6.52 8.67 3.81
CA LEU A 90 5.60 9.77 3.50
C LEU A 90 6.09 10.57 2.31
N VAL A 91 5.16 11.01 1.46
CA VAL A 91 5.47 11.89 0.34
C VAL A 91 5.46 13.34 0.83
N ARG A 92 6.57 14.04 0.56
CA ARG A 92 6.78 15.46 0.87
C ARG A 92 7.01 16.24 -0.42
N ASP A 93 6.89 17.55 -0.36
CA ASP A 93 7.24 18.41 -1.48
C ASP A 93 8.75 18.34 -1.83
N GLU A 94 9.18 18.98 -2.88
CA GLU A 94 10.58 18.99 -3.34
C GLU A 94 11.56 19.54 -2.30
N LYS A 95 11.07 20.42 -1.41
CA LYS A 95 11.86 21.01 -0.29
C LYS A 95 11.86 20.11 0.96
N GLY A 96 11.12 19.00 0.94
CA GLY A 96 10.97 18.08 2.06
C GLY A 96 9.96 18.55 3.10
N GLN A 97 9.10 19.50 2.78
CA GLN A 97 8.05 19.99 3.68
C GLN A 97 6.82 19.10 3.59
N LYS A 98 6.10 18.97 4.71
CA LYS A 98 4.80 18.29 4.72
C LYS A 98 3.83 19.05 3.82
N MET A 99 3.17 18.33 2.93
CA MET A 99 2.15 18.88 2.06
C MET A 99 0.90 19.23 2.86
N SER A 100 0.30 20.39 2.60
CA SER A 100 -0.98 20.79 3.15
C SER A 100 -1.71 21.73 2.21
N LYS A 101 -3.05 21.64 2.20
CA LYS A 101 -3.90 22.53 1.38
C LYS A 101 -3.69 24.02 1.75
N SER A 102 -3.49 24.30 3.04
CA SER A 102 -3.26 25.66 3.54
C SER A 102 -1.94 26.26 3.08
N LYS A 103 -0.92 25.44 2.78
CA LYS A 103 0.37 25.89 2.25
C LYS A 103 0.41 25.96 0.72
N GLY A 104 -0.59 25.39 0.04
CA GLY A 104 -0.64 25.35 -1.42
C GLY A 104 0.46 24.51 -2.07
N ASN A 105 1.10 23.61 -1.33
CA ASN A 105 2.18 22.74 -1.81
C ASN A 105 1.75 21.26 -2.01
N VAL A 106 0.44 21.04 -2.13
CA VAL A 106 -0.11 19.71 -2.40
C VAL A 106 0.08 19.39 -3.89
N LEU A 107 0.65 18.23 -4.17
CA LEU A 107 0.70 17.65 -5.51
C LEU A 107 -0.46 16.64 -5.62
N ASP A 108 -1.42 16.95 -6.48
CA ASP A 108 -2.52 16.02 -6.74
C ASP A 108 -2.00 14.87 -7.62
N PRO A 109 -2.11 13.61 -7.19
CA PRO A 109 -1.67 12.48 -7.98
C PRO A 109 -2.45 12.34 -9.29
N LEU A 110 -3.71 12.79 -9.38
CA LEU A 110 -4.48 12.74 -10.62
C LEU A 110 -3.93 13.72 -11.65
N ASP A 111 -3.61 14.95 -11.24
CA ASP A 111 -2.97 15.94 -12.12
C ASP A 111 -1.61 15.44 -12.64
N LEU A 112 -0.85 14.75 -11.78
CA LEU A 112 0.43 14.15 -12.17
C LEU A 112 0.25 12.99 -13.14
N ILE A 113 -0.80 12.19 -12.98
CA ILE A 113 -1.13 11.11 -13.89
C ILE A 113 -1.55 11.65 -15.25
N ASP A 114 -2.36 12.70 -15.28
CA ASP A 114 -2.80 13.32 -16.53
C ASP A 114 -1.61 13.95 -17.30
N GLN A 115 -0.66 14.52 -16.58
CA GLN A 115 0.50 15.17 -17.18
C GLN A 115 1.63 14.19 -17.60
N TYR A 116 1.92 13.19 -16.79
CA TYR A 116 3.09 12.32 -16.95
C TYR A 116 2.77 10.85 -17.24
N GLY A 117 1.54 10.44 -17.02
CA GLY A 117 1.09 9.04 -17.08
C GLY A 117 1.21 8.29 -15.75
N ALA A 118 0.31 7.35 -15.54
CA ALA A 118 0.24 6.55 -14.30
C ALA A 118 1.52 5.73 -14.05
N ASP A 119 2.10 5.15 -15.09
CA ASP A 119 3.33 4.35 -14.97
C ASP A 119 4.52 5.18 -14.50
N ALA A 120 4.64 6.42 -15.00
CA ALA A 120 5.70 7.34 -14.59
C ALA A 120 5.59 7.69 -13.10
N LEU A 121 4.39 8.02 -12.62
CA LEU A 121 4.17 8.33 -11.21
C LEU A 121 4.42 7.12 -10.31
N ARG A 122 3.87 5.95 -10.64
CA ARG A 122 4.05 4.71 -9.88
C ARG A 122 5.51 4.29 -9.82
N PHE A 123 6.20 4.33 -10.96
CA PHE A 123 7.63 4.01 -11.00
C PHE A 123 8.47 4.99 -10.18
N THR A 124 8.13 6.30 -10.24
CA THR A 124 8.80 7.32 -9.41
C THR A 124 8.68 7.03 -7.94
N LEU A 125 7.45 6.77 -7.46
CA LEU A 125 7.20 6.49 -6.06
C LEU A 125 7.90 5.21 -5.60
N THR A 126 7.84 4.15 -6.40
CA THR A 126 8.51 2.87 -6.09
C THR A 126 10.04 3.02 -6.06
N ALA A 127 10.61 3.71 -7.03
CA ALA A 127 12.06 3.92 -7.12
C ALA A 127 12.62 4.81 -5.99
N LEU A 128 11.79 5.71 -5.45
CA LEU A 128 12.16 6.61 -4.35
C LEU A 128 11.80 6.05 -2.96
N ALA A 129 10.98 5.01 -2.89
CA ALA A 129 10.54 4.39 -1.64
C ALA A 129 11.67 3.59 -1.01
N ALA A 130 12.59 4.29 -0.34
CA ALA A 130 13.58 3.65 0.53
C ALA A 130 13.01 3.51 1.95
N GLN A 131 13.23 2.37 2.58
CA GLN A 131 12.77 2.12 3.94
C GLN A 131 13.32 3.17 4.92
N GLY A 132 12.43 3.75 5.73
CA GLY A 132 12.79 4.71 6.78
C GLY A 132 13.10 6.14 6.30
N ARG A 133 12.79 6.49 5.04
CA ARG A 133 13.03 7.85 4.52
C ARG A 133 11.80 8.39 3.80
N ASP A 134 11.46 9.65 4.08
CA ASP A 134 10.42 10.35 3.35
C ASP A 134 10.82 10.62 1.89
N ILE A 135 9.84 10.56 1.00
CA ILE A 135 10.02 10.79 -0.43
C ILE A 135 9.88 12.28 -0.71
N LYS A 136 10.95 12.91 -1.22
CA LYS A 136 10.87 14.26 -1.77
C LYS A 136 10.43 14.18 -3.23
N LEU A 137 9.16 14.50 -3.49
CA LEU A 137 8.59 14.42 -4.81
C LEU A 137 8.75 15.75 -5.56
N ALA A 138 9.39 15.69 -6.72
CA ALA A 138 9.54 16.81 -7.64
C ALA A 138 9.05 16.40 -9.03
N ALA A 139 8.36 17.30 -9.73
CA ALA A 139 7.83 17.06 -11.08
C ALA A 139 8.91 16.61 -12.08
N GLY A 140 10.10 17.20 -12.04
CA GLY A 140 11.22 16.81 -12.90
C GLY A 140 11.68 15.35 -12.70
N ARG A 141 11.48 14.77 -11.52
CA ARG A 141 11.75 13.34 -11.30
C ARG A 141 10.76 12.46 -12.03
N ILE A 142 9.48 12.81 -11.96
CA ILE A 142 8.40 12.07 -12.65
C ILE A 142 8.63 12.12 -14.17
N GLU A 143 9.01 13.30 -14.69
CA GLU A 143 9.35 13.45 -16.09
C GLU A 143 10.53 12.56 -16.52
N GLY A 144 11.57 12.48 -15.70
CA GLY A 144 12.70 11.59 -15.94
C GLY A 144 12.29 10.13 -16.05
N TYR A 145 11.43 9.66 -15.14
CA TYR A 145 10.93 8.30 -15.18
C TYR A 145 9.91 8.05 -16.29
N ARG A 146 9.12 9.05 -16.70
CA ARG A 146 8.31 8.98 -17.92
C ARG A 146 9.20 8.69 -19.14
N ASN A 147 10.30 9.41 -19.26
CA ASN A 147 11.24 9.21 -20.37
C ASN A 147 11.86 7.81 -20.33
N PHE A 148 12.14 7.28 -19.13
CA PHE A 148 12.62 5.91 -18.97
C PHE A 148 11.57 4.86 -19.39
N VAL A 149 10.31 5.01 -19.00
CA VAL A 149 9.21 4.13 -19.42
C VAL A 149 9.04 4.19 -20.95
N THR A 150 9.08 5.39 -21.53
CA THR A 150 9.03 5.58 -22.99
C THR A 150 10.19 4.87 -23.71
N LYS A 151 11.39 4.90 -23.10
CA LYS A 151 12.56 4.19 -23.64
C LYS A 151 12.34 2.67 -23.68
N ILE A 152 11.78 2.08 -22.61
CA ILE A 152 11.44 0.65 -22.57
C ILE A 152 10.40 0.32 -23.64
N TRP A 153 9.34 1.12 -23.73
CA TRP A 153 8.31 0.95 -24.75
C TRP A 153 8.86 0.98 -26.17
N ASN A 154 9.72 1.96 -26.46
CA ASN A 154 10.33 2.09 -27.78
C ASN A 154 11.28 0.93 -28.08
N ALA A 155 11.99 0.42 -27.09
CA ALA A 155 12.82 -0.78 -27.27
C ALA A 155 11.95 -2.01 -27.61
N ALA A 156 10.85 -2.22 -26.89
CA ALA A 156 9.90 -3.31 -27.18
C ALA A 156 9.29 -3.17 -28.59
N ARG A 157 8.84 -1.98 -28.97
CA ARG A 157 8.34 -1.72 -30.33
C ARG A 157 9.40 -1.98 -31.41
N PHE A 158 10.64 -1.61 -31.17
CA PHE A 158 11.71 -1.85 -32.10
C PHE A 158 11.95 -3.36 -32.32
N THR A 159 11.91 -4.18 -31.26
CA THR A 159 12.02 -5.64 -31.39
C THR A 159 10.84 -6.23 -32.17
N GLU A 160 9.61 -5.78 -31.88
CA GLU A 160 8.41 -6.22 -32.60
C GLU A 160 8.48 -5.88 -34.09
N MET A 161 8.86 -4.63 -34.44
CA MET A 161 9.00 -4.18 -35.82
C MET A 161 10.07 -4.95 -36.60
N ASN A 162 11.06 -5.52 -35.92
CA ASN A 162 12.09 -6.36 -36.52
C ASN A 162 11.76 -7.86 -36.50
N GLY A 163 10.52 -8.22 -36.17
CA GLY A 163 10.06 -9.61 -36.17
C GLY A 163 10.69 -10.47 -35.08
N CYS A 164 11.24 -9.87 -34.02
CA CYS A 164 11.79 -10.62 -32.90
C CYS A 164 10.64 -11.30 -32.14
N ALA A 165 10.74 -12.61 -32.00
CA ALA A 165 9.77 -13.42 -31.27
C ALA A 165 10.49 -14.41 -30.35
N PRO A 166 9.87 -14.86 -29.27
CA PRO A 166 10.40 -15.97 -28.47
C PRO A 166 10.57 -17.22 -29.31
N VAL A 167 11.68 -17.90 -29.13
CA VAL A 167 11.97 -19.19 -29.79
C VAL A 167 11.87 -20.28 -28.72
N GLU A 168 10.93 -21.18 -28.87
CA GLU A 168 10.76 -22.31 -27.96
C GLU A 168 11.99 -23.22 -27.98
N GLY A 169 12.48 -23.62 -26.79
CA GLY A 169 13.67 -24.47 -26.65
C GLY A 169 15.00 -23.78 -27.00
N PHE A 170 15.03 -22.44 -27.10
CA PHE A 170 16.28 -21.71 -27.34
C PHE A 170 17.29 -21.97 -26.22
N ASP A 171 18.47 -22.48 -26.61
CA ASP A 171 19.61 -22.65 -25.70
C ASP A 171 20.51 -21.41 -25.76
N PRO A 172 20.61 -20.60 -24.70
CA PRO A 172 21.52 -19.45 -24.64
C PRO A 172 23.00 -19.81 -24.84
N ALA A 173 23.40 -21.05 -24.50
CA ALA A 173 24.79 -21.54 -24.69
C ALA A 173 25.15 -21.74 -26.17
N SER A 174 24.15 -21.86 -27.03
CA SER A 174 24.35 -22.01 -28.48
C SER A 174 24.81 -20.72 -29.18
N CYS A 175 24.79 -19.58 -28.50
CA CYS A 175 25.20 -18.28 -29.04
C CYS A 175 26.72 -18.27 -29.33
N THR A 176 27.08 -18.07 -30.58
CA THR A 176 28.51 -18.04 -31.00
C THR A 176 29.05 -16.61 -31.15
N LEU A 177 28.20 -15.64 -31.54
CA LEU A 177 28.61 -14.24 -31.72
C LEU A 177 28.87 -13.58 -30.37
N THR A 178 29.96 -12.85 -30.25
CA THR A 178 30.38 -12.18 -29.02
C THR A 178 29.30 -11.24 -28.46
N VAL A 179 28.65 -10.45 -29.33
CA VAL A 179 27.59 -9.52 -28.92
C VAL A 179 26.36 -10.25 -28.36
N ASN A 180 26.00 -11.40 -28.95
CA ASN A 180 24.88 -12.20 -28.48
C ASN A 180 25.21 -12.88 -27.14
N ARG A 181 26.40 -13.39 -26.97
CA ARG A 181 26.87 -13.94 -25.68
C ARG A 181 26.91 -12.89 -24.59
N TRP A 182 27.35 -11.69 -24.93
CA TRP A 182 27.34 -10.56 -23.99
C TRP A 182 25.94 -10.22 -23.53
N ILE A 183 24.99 -10.00 -24.44
CA ILE A 183 23.63 -9.59 -24.06
C ILE A 183 22.87 -10.69 -23.30
N VAL A 184 23.10 -11.97 -23.67
CA VAL A 184 22.55 -13.11 -22.91
C VAL A 184 23.08 -13.10 -21.47
N GLY A 185 24.40 -12.87 -21.30
CA GLY A 185 25.01 -12.76 -19.97
C GLY A 185 24.48 -11.58 -19.16
N GLU A 186 24.29 -10.40 -19.76
CA GLU A 186 23.71 -9.23 -19.08
C GLU A 186 22.24 -9.44 -18.72
N THR A 187 21.48 -10.11 -19.59
CA THR A 187 20.09 -10.46 -19.30
C THR A 187 19.98 -11.43 -18.11
N ALA A 188 20.83 -12.44 -18.08
CA ALA A 188 20.86 -13.39 -16.96
C ALA A 188 21.21 -12.69 -15.63
N LYS A 189 22.18 -11.76 -15.63
CA LYS A 189 22.53 -10.98 -14.44
C LYS A 189 21.39 -10.07 -13.97
N ALA A 190 20.61 -9.51 -14.90
CA ALA A 190 19.50 -8.64 -14.57
C ALA A 190 18.27 -9.40 -14.04
N ALA A 191 18.15 -10.68 -14.39
CA ALA A 191 17.05 -11.55 -13.96
C ALA A 191 17.32 -12.27 -12.61
N ALA A 192 18.58 -12.33 -12.18
CA ALA A 192 18.98 -12.92 -10.90
C ALA A 192 18.83 -11.95 -9.73
#